data_c39a440eb9be08e6811f68e2efbc180d
#
_entry.id   c39a440eb9be08e6811f68e2efbc180d
#
_cell.length_a   1.000
_cell.length_b   1.000
_cell.length_c   1.000
_cell.angle_alpha   90.00
_cell.angle_beta   90.00
_cell.angle_gamma   90.00
#
_symmetry.space_group_name_H-M   'P 1'
#
loop_
_entity.id
_entity.type
_entity.pdbx_description
1 polymer ?
#
loop_
_entity_poly.entity_id
_entity_poly.type
_entity_poly.pdbx_seq_one_letter_code
_entity_poly.pdbx_strand_id
1 'polypeptide(L)'
;MRNSRRGGAGAPVEKAKDFKGSIGKLARYMSKYKISLVFVVIFAITSTVFNIIGPKLMGNATTEIFNGIIAKVNGTGDVNFDALGTILLLLIGFYLISSICSFIQGWLMTGISQKVSYRLRKELIAKINRMPMNYFDKSTHGEALSRVTNDVDTLAQNLNQSITQLVTSVTTIIGVMVMMLSISPLMTLIAVLILPVSMVLVLFVVKISQKYFKSQQEYLGHINGQVEEIYGGHNIVKAFNREERVIEDFNEANDILYKSAWKSQFFSGVMMPVMTFVGNLGYVAVAVVGGLLAANGTIMVGDILSFIQYVKNFTQPITQLAQVSSMLQSTAAATERVFEFLAEDEEEQCAKEHAMLTDTSGNTRNVTTLDITGDVTFEHVRFGYTPEKIIINDFSASVRQGQKIAIVGPTGAGKTTIVKLLMRFYELNGGRILIDGYDIADFDRSELRELFGMVLQDTWLFKGSIMENIRYGKLDATDDEVIAAAKAAHVDHFIRTLPGGYDMELNEEASNVSQGQKQLLTIARAILANNKILILDEATSSVDTRTEIQIQKAMDNLMKGRTSFVIAHRLSTIKDADLILVLKDGDIIEQGNHEELIAKNGFYAELYNSQFVS
;
A
#
# COMPACT_ATOMS: atom_id res chain seq x y z
N MET A 1 13.46 13.99 12.11
CA MET A 1 11.99 13.88 12.25
C MET A 1 11.34 14.32 10.94
N ARG A 2 11.04 13.40 10.04
CA ARG A 2 10.27 13.66 8.80
C ARG A 2 8.83 13.24 9.08
N ASN A 3 7.92 14.22 9.07
CA ASN A 3 6.48 13.99 9.22
C ASN A 3 5.99 13.00 8.15
N SER A 4 5.72 11.77 8.53
CA SER A 4 4.94 10.85 7.72
C SER A 4 3.47 11.31 7.73
N ARG A 5 3.07 12.03 6.67
CA ARG A 5 1.65 12.36 6.46
C ARG A 5 0.92 11.08 6.06
N ARG A 6 0.19 10.50 6.99
CA ARG A 6 -0.77 9.42 6.70
C ARG A 6 -1.85 9.96 5.77
N GLY A 7 -2.00 9.34 4.60
CA GLY A 7 -3.05 9.64 3.64
C GLY A 7 -4.40 9.10 4.11
N GLY A 8 -5.16 9.92 4.84
CA GLY A 8 -6.59 9.72 5.02
C GLY A 8 -7.34 10.12 3.75
N ALA A 9 -8.50 9.53 3.49
CA ALA A 9 -9.39 9.90 2.39
C ALA A 9 -9.73 11.40 2.50
N GLY A 10 -9.12 12.25 1.63
CA GLY A 10 -9.27 13.71 1.65
C GLY A 10 -7.95 14.49 1.75
N ALA A 11 -6.78 13.82 1.82
CA ALA A 11 -5.50 14.50 1.74
C ALA A 11 -5.37 15.23 0.38
N PRO A 12 -4.75 16.43 0.34
CA PRO A 12 -4.50 17.12 -0.93
C PRO A 12 -3.73 16.19 -1.86
N VAL A 13 -4.15 16.13 -3.13
CA VAL A 13 -3.52 15.29 -4.16
C VAL A 13 -2.02 15.56 -4.13
N GLU A 14 -1.25 14.59 -3.68
CA GLU A 14 0.19 14.68 -3.62
C GLU A 14 0.71 14.80 -5.05
N LYS A 15 1.42 15.88 -5.35
CA LYS A 15 1.94 16.09 -6.70
C LYS A 15 3.18 15.26 -6.89
N ALA A 16 3.24 14.49 -7.98
CA ALA A 16 4.45 13.79 -8.38
C ALA A 16 5.62 14.76 -8.50
N LYS A 17 6.79 14.40 -8.01
CA LYS A 17 8.04 15.19 -8.15
C LYS A 17 8.49 15.19 -9.60
N ASP A 18 8.42 14.02 -10.26
CA ASP A 18 8.70 13.85 -11.70
C ASP A 18 7.48 13.31 -12.45
N PHE A 19 6.58 14.23 -12.84
CA PHE A 19 5.37 13.87 -13.57
C PHE A 19 5.66 13.18 -14.91
N LYS A 20 6.62 13.71 -15.70
CA LYS A 20 6.93 13.17 -17.04
C LYS A 20 7.59 11.79 -16.96
N GLY A 21 8.54 11.62 -16.04
CA GLY A 21 9.20 10.34 -15.81
C GLY A 21 8.23 9.27 -15.34
N SER A 22 7.34 9.61 -14.40
CA SER A 22 6.34 8.68 -13.85
C SER A 22 5.35 8.22 -14.90
N ILE A 23 4.76 9.15 -15.68
CA ILE A 23 3.85 8.79 -16.78
C ILE A 23 4.59 8.01 -17.87
N GLY A 24 5.87 8.34 -18.15
CA GLY A 24 6.69 7.60 -19.10
C GLY A 24 6.96 6.14 -18.66
N LYS A 25 7.24 5.91 -17.38
CA LYS A 25 7.39 4.56 -16.79
C LYS A 25 6.09 3.76 -16.93
N LEU A 26 4.94 4.37 -16.59
CA LEU A 26 3.64 3.76 -16.70
C LEU A 26 3.28 3.42 -18.16
N ALA A 27 3.52 4.33 -19.10
CA ALA A 27 3.29 4.09 -20.52
C ALA A 27 4.16 2.93 -21.06
N ARG A 28 5.43 2.85 -20.62
CA ARG A 28 6.31 1.74 -20.96
C ARG A 28 5.79 0.42 -20.38
N TYR A 29 5.33 0.42 -19.15
CA TYR A 29 4.73 -0.75 -18.50
C TYR A 29 3.47 -1.23 -19.25
N MET A 30 2.64 -0.30 -19.73
CA MET A 30 1.45 -0.56 -20.52
C MET A 30 1.74 -0.95 -21.98
N SER A 31 2.96 -0.73 -22.48
CA SER A 31 3.32 -1.03 -23.87
C SER A 31 3.07 -2.48 -24.29
N LYS A 32 3.06 -3.41 -23.34
CA LYS A 32 2.68 -4.82 -23.53
C LYS A 32 1.25 -4.96 -24.05
N TYR A 33 0.37 -4.00 -23.79
CA TYR A 33 -1.04 -3.99 -24.18
C TYR A 33 -1.33 -3.02 -25.33
N LYS A 34 -0.28 -2.56 -26.08
CA LYS A 34 -0.40 -1.55 -27.14
C LYS A 34 -1.47 -1.83 -28.17
N ILE A 35 -1.63 -3.09 -28.62
CA ILE A 35 -2.64 -3.48 -29.60
C ILE A 35 -4.05 -3.27 -29.03
N SER A 36 -4.31 -3.72 -27.83
CA SER A 36 -5.61 -3.52 -27.17
C SER A 36 -5.90 -2.04 -26.93
N LEU A 37 -4.89 -1.22 -26.58
CA LEU A 37 -5.03 0.22 -26.43
C LEU A 37 -5.38 0.92 -27.74
N VAL A 38 -4.80 0.48 -28.86
CA VAL A 38 -5.16 1.00 -30.19
C VAL A 38 -6.64 0.72 -30.49
N PHE A 39 -7.12 -0.49 -30.21
CA PHE A 39 -8.54 -0.80 -30.38
C PHE A 39 -9.43 0.05 -29.46
N VAL A 40 -9.04 0.28 -28.19
CA VAL A 40 -9.75 1.17 -27.28
C VAL A 40 -9.90 2.57 -27.88
N VAL A 41 -8.81 3.13 -28.44
CA VAL A 41 -8.83 4.44 -29.07
C VAL A 41 -9.73 4.46 -30.31
N ILE A 42 -9.63 3.46 -31.18
CA ILE A 42 -10.48 3.35 -32.39
C ILE A 42 -11.95 3.28 -32.01
N PHE A 43 -12.34 2.40 -31.08
CA PHE A 43 -13.74 2.27 -30.65
C PHE A 43 -14.25 3.53 -29.94
N ALA A 44 -13.40 4.21 -29.15
CA ALA A 44 -13.74 5.47 -28.49
C ALA A 44 -14.03 6.58 -29.54
N ILE A 45 -13.14 6.72 -30.53
CA ILE A 45 -13.34 7.70 -31.62
C ILE A 45 -14.59 7.37 -32.41
N THR A 46 -14.76 6.13 -32.84
CA THR A 46 -15.92 5.67 -33.62
C THR A 46 -17.22 5.91 -32.85
N SER A 47 -17.31 5.51 -31.61
CA SER A 47 -18.48 5.75 -30.76
C SER A 47 -18.80 7.25 -30.67
N THR A 48 -17.78 8.07 -30.41
CA THR A 48 -17.94 9.53 -30.29
C THR A 48 -18.40 10.18 -31.59
N VAL A 49 -17.84 9.78 -32.74
CA VAL A 49 -18.23 10.31 -34.05
C VAL A 49 -19.70 10.02 -34.35
N PHE A 50 -20.16 8.79 -34.16
CA PHE A 50 -21.56 8.45 -34.35
C PHE A 50 -22.50 9.23 -33.41
N ASN A 51 -22.06 9.49 -32.18
CA ASN A 51 -22.83 10.31 -31.24
C ASN A 51 -22.92 11.78 -31.64
N ILE A 52 -21.84 12.35 -32.23
CA ILE A 52 -21.78 13.74 -32.69
C ILE A 52 -22.70 13.99 -33.91
N ILE A 53 -22.96 12.99 -34.73
CA ILE A 53 -23.84 13.11 -35.89
C ILE A 53 -25.32 13.19 -35.47
N GLY A 54 -25.68 12.65 -34.33
CA GLY A 54 -27.05 12.57 -33.81
C GLY A 54 -27.81 13.92 -33.82
N PRO A 55 -27.26 15.00 -33.23
CA PRO A 55 -27.91 16.33 -33.25
C PRO A 55 -28.23 16.85 -34.65
N LYS A 56 -27.37 16.60 -35.66
CA LYS A 56 -27.62 17.01 -37.03
C LYS A 56 -28.80 16.26 -37.66
N LEU A 57 -28.88 14.95 -37.46
CA LEU A 57 -30.02 14.14 -37.90
C LEU A 57 -31.33 14.58 -37.23
N MET A 58 -31.28 14.86 -35.91
CA MET A 58 -32.44 15.38 -35.18
C MET A 58 -32.90 16.72 -35.73
N GLY A 59 -31.95 17.61 -36.09
CA GLY A 59 -32.25 18.88 -36.78
C GLY A 59 -32.89 18.66 -38.13
N ASN A 60 -32.39 17.73 -38.94
CA ASN A 60 -32.99 17.40 -40.24
C ASN A 60 -34.43 16.89 -40.07
N ALA A 61 -34.67 16.01 -39.08
CA ALA A 61 -36.03 15.55 -38.77
C ALA A 61 -36.96 16.71 -38.38
N THR A 62 -36.46 17.65 -37.56
CA THR A 62 -37.21 18.87 -37.20
C THR A 62 -37.53 19.73 -38.39
N THR A 63 -36.57 19.88 -39.32
CA THR A 63 -36.79 20.64 -40.57
C THR A 63 -37.86 20.00 -41.44
N GLU A 64 -37.86 18.66 -41.60
CA GLU A 64 -38.89 17.93 -42.34
C GLU A 64 -40.28 18.12 -41.74
N ILE A 65 -40.41 18.05 -40.43
CA ILE A 65 -41.67 18.33 -39.73
C ILE A 65 -42.12 19.75 -39.98
N PHE A 66 -41.23 20.74 -39.84
CA PHE A 66 -41.53 22.15 -40.03
C PHE A 66 -41.98 22.46 -41.46
N ASN A 67 -41.27 21.94 -42.46
CA ASN A 67 -41.60 22.11 -43.87
C ASN A 67 -42.95 21.45 -44.23
N GLY A 68 -43.22 20.25 -43.68
CA GLY A 68 -44.50 19.56 -43.88
C GLY A 68 -45.67 20.31 -43.26
N ILE A 69 -45.49 20.94 -42.09
CA ILE A 69 -46.53 21.77 -41.44
C ILE A 69 -46.82 23.01 -42.32
N ILE A 70 -45.78 23.68 -42.86
CA ILE A 70 -45.95 24.83 -43.75
C ILE A 70 -46.67 24.40 -45.01
N ALA A 71 -46.27 23.29 -45.63
CA ALA A 71 -46.94 22.75 -46.83
C ALA A 71 -48.42 22.46 -46.59
N LYS A 72 -48.75 21.90 -45.42
CA LYS A 72 -50.14 21.63 -45.01
C LYS A 72 -50.96 22.92 -44.81
N VAL A 73 -50.40 23.93 -44.16
CA VAL A 73 -51.05 25.24 -43.95
C VAL A 73 -51.27 25.95 -45.32
N ASN A 74 -50.32 25.82 -46.22
CA ASN A 74 -50.41 26.42 -47.58
C ASN A 74 -51.28 25.59 -48.57
N GLY A 75 -51.78 24.43 -48.17
CA GLY A 75 -52.55 23.51 -49.01
C GLY A 75 -51.76 22.84 -50.14
N THR A 76 -50.40 22.80 -50.01
CA THR A 76 -49.47 22.31 -51.07
C THR A 76 -48.97 20.89 -50.82
N GLY A 77 -49.26 20.30 -49.61
CA GLY A 77 -48.83 18.95 -49.23
C GLY A 77 -49.07 18.65 -47.77
N ASP A 78 -48.55 17.52 -47.28
CA ASP A 78 -48.56 17.10 -45.88
C ASP A 78 -47.18 16.69 -45.39
N VAL A 79 -47.01 16.38 -44.12
CA VAL A 79 -45.73 15.93 -43.52
C VAL A 79 -45.32 14.59 -44.14
N ASN A 80 -44.07 14.55 -44.64
CA ASN A 80 -43.50 13.31 -45.20
C ASN A 80 -43.05 12.35 -44.09
N PHE A 81 -43.95 11.47 -43.62
CA PHE A 81 -43.67 10.50 -42.58
C PHE A 81 -42.67 9.41 -43.01
N ASP A 82 -42.54 9.12 -44.31
CA ASP A 82 -41.56 8.13 -44.81
C ASP A 82 -40.14 8.68 -44.72
N ALA A 83 -39.92 9.92 -45.11
CA ALA A 83 -38.64 10.61 -44.94
C ALA A 83 -38.28 10.74 -43.44
N LEU A 84 -39.23 11.15 -42.61
CA LEU A 84 -39.06 11.23 -41.16
C LEU A 84 -38.71 9.86 -40.56
N GLY A 85 -39.43 8.79 -40.93
CA GLY A 85 -39.17 7.44 -40.49
C GLY A 85 -37.76 6.97 -40.85
N THR A 86 -37.28 7.28 -42.05
CA THR A 86 -35.92 6.96 -42.50
C THR A 86 -34.87 7.67 -41.66
N ILE A 87 -35.03 8.98 -41.36
CA ILE A 87 -34.10 9.74 -40.52
C ILE A 87 -34.07 9.16 -39.12
N LEU A 88 -35.21 8.80 -38.52
CA LEU A 88 -35.28 8.22 -37.17
C LEU A 88 -34.65 6.83 -37.10
N LEU A 89 -34.85 6.00 -38.14
CA LEU A 89 -34.20 4.68 -38.22
C LEU A 89 -32.68 4.80 -38.33
N LEU A 90 -32.17 5.75 -39.13
CA LEU A 90 -30.74 6.07 -39.21
C LEU A 90 -30.20 6.54 -37.86
N LEU A 91 -30.91 7.39 -37.14
CA LEU A 91 -30.54 7.91 -35.83
C LEU A 91 -30.42 6.76 -34.80
N ILE A 92 -31.42 5.86 -34.76
CA ILE A 92 -31.39 4.66 -33.93
C ILE A 92 -30.19 3.79 -34.29
N GLY A 93 -29.94 3.57 -35.59
CA GLY A 93 -28.78 2.79 -36.06
C GLY A 93 -27.45 3.37 -35.56
N PHE A 94 -27.28 4.69 -35.68
CA PHE A 94 -26.06 5.36 -35.23
C PHE A 94 -25.87 5.29 -33.70
N TYR A 95 -26.92 5.45 -32.90
CA TYR A 95 -26.87 5.31 -31.47
C TYR A 95 -26.57 3.86 -31.03
N LEU A 96 -27.13 2.88 -31.74
CA LEU A 96 -26.82 1.46 -31.48
C LEU A 96 -25.34 1.15 -31.76
N ILE A 97 -24.80 1.60 -32.91
CA ILE A 97 -23.37 1.43 -33.22
C ILE A 97 -22.51 2.15 -32.20
N SER A 98 -22.85 3.38 -31.83
CA SER A 98 -22.15 4.15 -30.79
C SER A 98 -22.13 3.39 -29.45
N SER A 99 -23.27 2.85 -29.03
CA SER A 99 -23.40 2.10 -27.77
C SER A 99 -22.58 0.80 -27.78
N ILE A 100 -22.61 0.04 -28.89
CA ILE A 100 -21.83 -1.19 -29.05
C ILE A 100 -20.32 -0.86 -29.01
N CYS A 101 -19.88 0.16 -29.74
CA CYS A 101 -18.48 0.59 -29.73
C CYS A 101 -18.04 1.05 -28.32
N SER A 102 -18.87 1.81 -27.62
CA SER A 102 -18.61 2.24 -26.23
C SER A 102 -18.52 1.06 -25.26
N PHE A 103 -19.42 0.06 -25.41
CA PHE A 103 -19.38 -1.15 -24.60
C PHE A 103 -18.08 -1.94 -24.84
N ILE A 104 -17.70 -2.18 -26.09
CA ILE A 104 -16.46 -2.90 -26.43
C ILE A 104 -15.24 -2.16 -25.90
N GLN A 105 -15.19 -0.84 -26.06
CA GLN A 105 -14.13 0.01 -25.55
C GLN A 105 -14.01 -0.09 -24.02
N GLY A 106 -15.12 0.02 -23.29
CA GLY A 106 -15.14 -0.10 -21.84
C GLY A 106 -14.69 -1.49 -21.36
N TRP A 107 -15.16 -2.55 -22.01
CA TRP A 107 -14.76 -3.93 -21.72
C TRP A 107 -13.25 -4.17 -21.90
N LEU A 108 -12.70 -3.70 -23.03
CA LEU A 108 -11.26 -3.80 -23.32
C LEU A 108 -10.44 -3.01 -22.29
N MET A 109 -10.84 -1.76 -21.99
CA MET A 109 -10.09 -0.89 -21.08
C MET A 109 -10.10 -1.42 -19.65
N THR A 110 -11.26 -1.90 -19.18
CA THR A 110 -11.36 -2.56 -17.87
C THR A 110 -10.47 -3.81 -17.81
N GLY A 111 -10.47 -4.63 -18.88
CA GLY A 111 -9.59 -5.80 -18.96
C GLY A 111 -8.09 -5.44 -18.89
N ILE A 112 -7.66 -4.37 -19.57
CA ILE A 112 -6.28 -3.87 -19.49
C ILE A 112 -5.95 -3.39 -18.07
N SER A 113 -6.79 -2.55 -17.49
CA SER A 113 -6.61 -1.97 -16.16
C SER A 113 -6.46 -3.05 -15.08
N GLN A 114 -7.32 -4.08 -15.10
CA GLN A 114 -7.26 -5.18 -14.14
C GLN A 114 -6.02 -6.07 -14.32
N LYS A 115 -5.58 -6.31 -15.57
CA LYS A 115 -4.33 -7.04 -15.83
C LYS A 115 -3.09 -6.27 -15.35
N VAL A 116 -3.08 -4.95 -15.50
CA VAL A 116 -2.01 -4.08 -14.98
C VAL A 116 -1.99 -4.14 -13.45
N SER A 117 -3.15 -3.97 -12.79
CA SER A 117 -3.28 -4.06 -11.34
C SER A 117 -2.81 -5.41 -10.79
N TYR A 118 -3.30 -6.52 -11.36
CA TYR A 118 -2.89 -7.87 -10.97
C TYR A 118 -1.37 -8.05 -11.05
N ARG A 119 -0.77 -7.60 -12.17
CA ARG A 119 0.67 -7.74 -12.38
C ARG A 119 1.49 -6.89 -11.40
N LEU A 120 1.09 -5.63 -11.18
CA LEU A 120 1.75 -4.75 -10.22
C LEU A 120 1.68 -5.33 -8.80
N ARG A 121 0.52 -5.82 -8.36
CA ARG A 121 0.41 -6.47 -7.04
C ARG A 121 1.30 -7.70 -6.91
N LYS A 122 1.35 -8.53 -7.96
CA LYS A 122 2.24 -9.71 -7.96
C LYS A 122 3.71 -9.31 -7.85
N GLU A 123 4.15 -8.29 -8.61
CA GLU A 123 5.53 -7.79 -8.56
C GLU A 123 5.84 -7.13 -7.21
N LEU A 124 4.92 -6.35 -6.64
CA LEU A 124 5.09 -5.71 -5.32
C LEU A 124 5.19 -6.73 -4.19
N ILE A 125 4.32 -7.75 -4.15
CA ILE A 125 4.38 -8.80 -3.13
C ILE A 125 5.66 -9.61 -3.25
N ALA A 126 6.07 -9.96 -4.47
CA ALA A 126 7.35 -10.65 -4.70
C ALA A 126 8.54 -9.78 -4.24
N LYS A 127 8.46 -8.46 -4.47
CA LYS A 127 9.47 -7.50 -4.03
C LYS A 127 9.52 -7.39 -2.50
N ILE A 128 8.37 -7.27 -1.82
CA ILE A 128 8.30 -7.22 -0.35
C ILE A 128 9.05 -8.40 0.29
N ASN A 129 8.86 -9.61 -0.25
CA ASN A 129 9.52 -10.81 0.28
C ASN A 129 11.04 -10.86 0.04
N ARG A 130 11.57 -9.98 -0.82
CA ARG A 130 13.02 -9.89 -1.13
C ARG A 130 13.68 -8.63 -0.56
N MET A 131 12.91 -7.79 0.13
CA MET A 131 13.43 -6.54 0.69
C MET A 131 14.27 -6.81 1.93
N PRO A 132 15.41 -6.10 2.11
CA PRO A 132 16.23 -6.21 3.30
C PRO A 132 15.50 -5.63 4.52
N MET A 133 15.79 -6.19 5.71
CA MET A 133 15.21 -5.71 6.98
C MET A 133 15.46 -4.21 7.23
N ASN A 134 16.60 -3.68 6.78
CA ASN A 134 16.93 -2.26 6.87
C ASN A 134 15.89 -1.33 6.21
N TYR A 135 15.19 -1.81 5.19
CA TYR A 135 14.08 -1.08 4.58
C TYR A 135 12.91 -0.94 5.55
N PHE A 136 12.52 -2.05 6.20
CA PHE A 136 11.38 -2.07 7.13
C PHE A 136 11.65 -1.31 8.43
N ASP A 137 12.90 -1.22 8.87
CA ASP A 137 13.28 -0.38 10.01
C ASP A 137 13.12 1.13 9.72
N LYS A 138 13.26 1.54 8.45
CA LYS A 138 13.15 2.93 8.00
C LYS A 138 11.76 3.33 7.54
N SER A 139 10.92 2.37 7.15
CA SER A 139 9.56 2.55 6.64
C SER A 139 8.53 1.93 7.58
N THR A 140 7.31 2.48 7.57
CA THR A 140 6.22 1.86 8.34
C THR A 140 5.58 0.72 7.53
N HIS A 141 5.15 -0.35 8.21
CA HIS A 141 4.41 -1.45 7.57
C HIS A 141 3.17 -0.96 6.80
N GLY A 142 2.48 0.07 7.33
CA GLY A 142 1.34 0.67 6.68
C GLY A 142 1.67 1.35 5.36
N GLU A 143 2.90 1.89 5.19
CA GLU A 143 3.33 2.51 3.94
C GLU A 143 3.52 1.46 2.83
N ALA A 144 4.19 0.35 3.12
CA ALA A 144 4.36 -0.74 2.17
C ALA A 144 3.00 -1.36 1.76
N LEU A 145 2.10 -1.57 2.73
CA LEU A 145 0.75 -2.07 2.47
C LEU A 145 -0.07 -1.10 1.61
N SER A 146 0.01 0.21 1.88
CA SER A 146 -0.69 1.24 1.10
C SER A 146 -0.26 1.26 -0.37
N ARG A 147 0.99 0.93 -0.68
CA ARG A 147 1.47 0.81 -2.08
C ARG A 147 0.81 -0.34 -2.82
N VAL A 148 0.66 -1.50 -2.15
CA VAL A 148 0.04 -2.70 -2.74
C VAL A 148 -1.48 -2.52 -2.94
N THR A 149 -2.13 -1.80 -2.02
CA THR A 149 -3.58 -1.60 -2.03
C THR A 149 -3.95 -0.27 -2.70
N ASN A 150 -3.81 0.84 -2.00
CA ASN A 150 -4.34 2.14 -2.40
C ASN A 150 -3.70 2.70 -3.68
N ASP A 151 -2.36 2.61 -3.80
CA ASP A 151 -1.67 3.16 -4.98
C ASP A 151 -1.98 2.35 -6.23
N VAL A 152 -2.00 1.01 -6.14
CA VAL A 152 -2.36 0.16 -7.29
C VAL A 152 -3.83 0.32 -7.67
N ASP A 153 -4.74 0.47 -6.71
CA ASP A 153 -6.16 0.74 -7.00
C ASP A 153 -6.36 2.12 -7.64
N THR A 154 -5.67 3.14 -7.15
CA THR A 154 -5.65 4.47 -7.75
C THR A 154 -5.16 4.42 -9.21
N LEU A 155 -4.09 3.67 -9.47
CA LEU A 155 -3.59 3.45 -10.84
C LEU A 155 -4.63 2.77 -11.70
N ALA A 156 -5.24 1.68 -11.23
CA ALA A 156 -6.20 0.91 -12.01
C ALA A 156 -7.46 1.72 -12.36
N GLN A 157 -8.02 2.44 -11.39
CA GLN A 157 -9.23 3.26 -11.57
C GLN A 157 -8.97 4.45 -12.49
N ASN A 158 -7.89 5.20 -12.21
CA ASN A 158 -7.57 6.39 -12.97
C ASN A 158 -7.15 6.06 -14.42
N LEU A 159 -6.43 4.96 -14.66
CA LEU A 159 -6.09 4.51 -16.01
C LEU A 159 -7.34 4.24 -16.84
N ASN A 160 -8.29 3.49 -16.27
CA ASN A 160 -9.55 3.18 -16.96
C ASN A 160 -10.31 4.46 -17.35
N GLN A 161 -10.42 5.38 -16.41
CA GLN A 161 -11.22 6.60 -16.59
C GLN A 161 -10.47 7.67 -17.41
N SER A 162 -9.18 7.94 -17.11
CA SER A 162 -8.44 9.04 -17.75
C SER A 162 -8.21 8.83 -19.23
N ILE A 163 -7.80 7.63 -19.66
CA ILE A 163 -7.53 7.34 -21.07
C ILE A 163 -8.81 7.46 -21.90
N THR A 164 -9.87 6.81 -21.43
CA THR A 164 -11.19 6.86 -22.09
C THR A 164 -11.68 8.30 -22.22
N GLN A 165 -11.71 9.03 -21.11
CA GLN A 165 -12.25 10.37 -21.03
C GLN A 165 -11.42 11.39 -21.84
N LEU A 166 -10.10 11.23 -21.89
CA LEU A 166 -9.22 12.08 -22.71
C LEU A 166 -9.51 11.89 -24.19
N VAL A 167 -9.59 10.64 -24.68
CA VAL A 167 -9.85 10.36 -26.10
C VAL A 167 -11.25 10.84 -26.49
N THR A 168 -12.28 10.51 -25.71
CA THR A 168 -13.66 10.92 -26.03
C THR A 168 -13.82 12.43 -25.96
N SER A 169 -13.27 13.12 -24.95
CA SER A 169 -13.37 14.58 -24.83
C SER A 169 -12.68 15.32 -25.95
N VAL A 170 -11.45 14.90 -26.32
CA VAL A 170 -10.73 15.54 -27.47
C VAL A 170 -11.48 15.31 -28.77
N THR A 171 -11.95 14.07 -29.01
CA THR A 171 -12.73 13.75 -30.22
C THR A 171 -14.04 14.54 -30.24
N THR A 172 -14.73 14.69 -29.13
CA THR A 172 -15.97 15.45 -29.02
C THR A 172 -15.73 16.94 -29.33
N ILE A 173 -14.71 17.56 -28.73
CA ILE A 173 -14.40 18.97 -28.94
C ILE A 173 -14.11 19.23 -30.44
N ILE A 174 -13.23 18.40 -31.04
CA ILE A 174 -12.88 18.56 -32.46
C ILE A 174 -14.11 18.31 -33.36
N GLY A 175 -14.82 17.23 -33.14
CA GLY A 175 -15.96 16.84 -33.96
C GLY A 175 -17.13 17.81 -33.85
N VAL A 176 -17.47 18.27 -32.65
CA VAL A 176 -18.52 19.28 -32.42
C VAL A 176 -18.13 20.61 -33.04
N MET A 177 -16.85 21.04 -32.91
CA MET A 177 -16.35 22.26 -33.56
C MET A 177 -16.51 22.20 -35.07
N VAL A 178 -16.15 21.10 -35.72
CA VAL A 178 -16.31 20.88 -37.15
C VAL A 178 -17.79 20.96 -37.55
N MET A 179 -18.68 20.32 -36.81
CA MET A 179 -20.11 20.34 -37.08
C MET A 179 -20.73 21.73 -36.91
N MET A 180 -20.31 22.48 -35.88
CA MET A 180 -20.78 23.87 -35.67
C MET A 180 -20.33 24.79 -36.81
N LEU A 181 -19.06 24.69 -37.22
CA LEU A 181 -18.53 25.47 -38.37
C LEU A 181 -19.24 25.13 -39.68
N SER A 182 -19.65 23.88 -39.88
CA SER A 182 -20.39 23.44 -41.07
C SER A 182 -21.80 24.00 -41.13
N ILE A 183 -22.43 24.36 -40.00
CA ILE A 183 -23.76 24.98 -39.95
C ILE A 183 -23.66 26.50 -40.14
N SER A 184 -22.91 27.18 -39.27
CA SER A 184 -22.74 28.62 -39.32
C SER A 184 -21.47 29.09 -38.61
N PRO A 185 -20.48 29.67 -39.32
CA PRO A 185 -19.28 30.22 -38.67
C PRO A 185 -19.60 31.37 -37.69
N LEU A 186 -20.63 32.19 -38.00
CA LEU A 186 -21.04 33.30 -37.12
C LEU A 186 -21.58 32.81 -35.79
N MET A 187 -22.48 31.82 -35.80
CA MET A 187 -23.02 31.21 -34.58
C MET A 187 -21.92 30.50 -33.80
N THR A 188 -20.96 29.86 -34.47
CA THR A 188 -19.80 29.22 -33.86
C THR A 188 -18.93 30.24 -33.12
N LEU A 189 -18.68 31.41 -33.74
CA LEU A 189 -17.94 32.49 -33.08
C LEU A 189 -18.60 32.95 -31.79
N ILE A 190 -19.95 33.13 -31.81
CA ILE A 190 -20.71 33.49 -30.59
C ILE A 190 -20.58 32.42 -29.49
N ALA A 191 -20.73 31.16 -29.87
CA ALA A 191 -20.61 30.05 -28.92
C ALA A 191 -19.21 29.96 -28.30
N VAL A 192 -18.16 30.16 -29.11
CA VAL A 192 -16.76 30.16 -28.65
C VAL A 192 -16.48 31.35 -27.73
N LEU A 193 -17.08 32.52 -27.96
CA LEU A 193 -16.93 33.70 -27.10
C LEU A 193 -17.53 33.52 -25.69
N ILE A 194 -18.45 32.59 -25.50
CA ILE A 194 -19.01 32.26 -24.18
C ILE A 194 -17.97 31.55 -23.29
N LEU A 195 -17.02 30.82 -23.88
CA LEU A 195 -16.01 30.08 -23.14
C LEU A 195 -15.09 30.95 -22.29
N PRO A 196 -14.46 32.02 -22.81
CA PRO A 196 -13.66 32.95 -22.01
C PRO A 196 -14.47 33.56 -20.87
N VAL A 197 -15.72 33.93 -21.10
CA VAL A 197 -16.60 34.49 -20.06
C VAL A 197 -16.83 33.46 -18.95
N SER A 198 -17.17 32.22 -19.33
CA SER A 198 -17.33 31.12 -18.38
C SER A 198 -16.03 30.87 -17.59
N MET A 199 -14.88 30.85 -18.27
CA MET A 199 -13.59 30.61 -17.68
C MET A 199 -13.21 31.68 -16.65
N VAL A 200 -13.43 32.96 -16.96
CA VAL A 200 -13.18 34.06 -16.01
C VAL A 200 -14.04 33.92 -14.75
N LEU A 201 -15.33 33.60 -14.90
CA LEU A 201 -16.22 33.39 -13.75
C LEU A 201 -15.82 32.19 -12.93
N VAL A 202 -15.46 31.06 -13.54
CA VAL A 202 -14.97 29.87 -12.85
C VAL A 202 -13.69 30.19 -12.07
N LEU A 203 -12.71 30.84 -12.70
CA LEU A 203 -11.45 31.21 -12.03
C LEU A 203 -11.68 32.13 -10.83
N PHE A 204 -12.64 33.06 -10.96
CA PHE A 204 -13.03 33.94 -9.86
C PHE A 204 -13.61 33.16 -8.67
N VAL A 205 -14.58 32.26 -8.93
CA VAL A 205 -15.19 31.41 -7.89
C VAL A 205 -14.16 30.49 -7.24
N VAL A 206 -13.32 29.84 -8.08
CA VAL A 206 -12.25 28.95 -7.58
C VAL A 206 -11.27 29.69 -6.68
N LYS A 207 -10.83 30.90 -7.07
CA LYS A 207 -9.91 31.71 -6.27
C LYS A 207 -10.47 32.03 -4.88
N ILE A 208 -11.76 32.34 -4.79
CA ILE A 208 -12.42 32.60 -3.51
C ILE A 208 -12.57 31.33 -2.69
N SER A 209 -13.04 30.24 -3.31
CA SER A 209 -13.29 28.95 -2.67
C SER A 209 -12.00 28.31 -2.14
N GLN A 210 -10.88 28.46 -2.86
CA GLN A 210 -9.61 27.81 -2.55
C GLN A 210 -9.06 28.15 -1.16
N LYS A 211 -9.25 29.39 -0.69
CA LYS A 211 -8.85 29.81 0.67
C LYS A 211 -9.59 29.01 1.73
N TYR A 212 -10.88 28.87 1.58
CA TYR A 212 -11.73 28.14 2.54
C TYR A 212 -11.54 26.63 2.44
N PHE A 213 -11.33 26.10 1.24
CA PHE A 213 -11.01 24.70 1.01
C PHE A 213 -9.68 24.30 1.70
N LYS A 214 -8.64 25.15 1.61
CA LYS A 214 -7.38 24.92 2.32
C LYS A 214 -7.56 24.87 3.83
N SER A 215 -8.29 25.83 4.40
CA SER A 215 -8.61 25.87 5.83
C SER A 215 -9.45 24.66 6.27
N GLN A 216 -10.44 24.26 5.45
CA GLN A 216 -11.22 23.04 5.70
C GLN A 216 -10.34 21.80 5.77
N GLN A 217 -9.41 21.62 4.83
CA GLN A 217 -8.51 20.45 4.82
C GLN A 217 -7.53 20.48 6.02
N GLU A 218 -7.02 21.65 6.38
CA GLU A 218 -6.13 21.82 7.52
C GLU A 218 -6.81 21.43 8.84
N TYR A 219 -8.01 21.97 9.09
CA TYR A 219 -8.75 21.67 10.32
C TYR A 219 -9.35 20.27 10.34
N LEU A 220 -9.72 19.71 9.19
CA LEU A 220 -10.10 18.29 9.11
C LEU A 220 -8.93 17.38 9.50
N GLY A 221 -7.72 17.68 9.04
CA GLY A 221 -6.52 16.95 9.44
C GLY A 221 -6.21 17.11 10.94
N HIS A 222 -6.41 18.30 11.49
CA HIS A 222 -6.23 18.59 12.92
C HIS A 222 -7.21 17.79 13.79
N ILE A 223 -8.50 17.81 13.45
CA ILE A 223 -9.55 17.04 14.14
C ILE A 223 -9.28 15.54 14.07
N ASN A 224 -8.92 15.02 12.90
CA ASN A 224 -8.61 13.59 12.76
C ASN A 224 -7.42 13.18 13.65
N GLY A 225 -6.36 14.01 13.70
CA GLY A 225 -5.22 13.79 14.59
C GLY A 225 -5.63 13.82 16.07
N GLN A 226 -6.45 14.80 16.46
CA GLN A 226 -6.97 14.91 17.82
C GLN A 226 -7.84 13.70 18.22
N VAL A 227 -8.72 13.24 17.33
CA VAL A 227 -9.55 12.05 17.58
C VAL A 227 -8.67 10.80 17.74
N GLU A 228 -7.65 10.61 16.87
CA GLU A 228 -6.71 9.47 16.96
C GLU A 228 -5.95 9.49 18.29
N GLU A 229 -5.45 10.66 18.71
CA GLU A 229 -4.72 10.84 19.96
C GLU A 229 -5.60 10.57 21.18
N ILE A 230 -6.79 11.18 21.23
CA ILE A 230 -7.71 11.05 22.35
C ILE A 230 -8.27 9.62 22.45
N TYR A 231 -8.60 9.00 21.31
CA TYR A 231 -9.09 7.62 21.29
C TYR A 231 -8.00 6.63 21.74
N GLY A 232 -6.75 6.82 21.27
CA GLY A 232 -5.61 6.03 21.72
C GLY A 232 -5.29 6.22 23.21
N GLY A 233 -5.45 7.44 23.73
CA GLY A 233 -5.21 7.81 25.13
C GLY A 233 -6.47 7.84 26.02
N HIS A 234 -7.61 7.24 25.59
CA HIS A 234 -8.90 7.40 26.26
C HIS A 234 -8.89 7.00 27.75
N ASN A 235 -8.17 5.93 28.10
CA ASN A 235 -8.03 5.49 29.49
C ASN A 235 -7.32 6.54 30.36
N ILE A 236 -6.37 7.31 29.79
CA ILE A 236 -5.67 8.39 30.49
C ILE A 236 -6.60 9.57 30.69
N VAL A 237 -7.37 9.96 29.64
CA VAL A 237 -8.38 11.02 29.74
C VAL A 237 -9.35 10.72 30.87
N LYS A 238 -9.87 9.48 30.95
CA LYS A 238 -10.75 8.99 32.01
C LYS A 238 -10.10 9.00 33.38
N ALA A 239 -8.86 8.50 33.49
CA ALA A 239 -8.13 8.41 34.76
C ALA A 239 -7.88 9.80 35.38
N PHE A 240 -7.72 10.83 34.55
CA PHE A 240 -7.45 12.20 34.98
C PHE A 240 -8.68 13.14 34.94
N ASN A 241 -9.89 12.62 34.63
CA ASN A 241 -11.14 13.37 34.53
C ASN A 241 -11.00 14.63 33.64
N ARG A 242 -10.50 14.45 32.42
CA ARG A 242 -10.23 15.55 31.47
C ARG A 242 -11.20 15.59 30.29
N GLU A 243 -12.32 14.88 30.34
CA GLU A 243 -13.29 14.77 29.26
C GLU A 243 -13.84 16.13 28.82
N GLU A 244 -14.22 17.00 29.78
CA GLU A 244 -14.77 18.30 29.45
C GLU A 244 -13.80 19.17 28.66
N ARG A 245 -12.53 19.20 29.08
CA ARG A 245 -11.48 19.96 28.38
C ARG A 245 -11.25 19.42 26.96
N VAL A 246 -11.22 18.11 26.81
CA VAL A 246 -11.07 17.46 25.49
C VAL A 246 -12.21 17.82 24.55
N ILE A 247 -13.45 17.86 25.07
CA ILE A 247 -14.64 18.27 24.32
C ILE A 247 -14.57 19.74 23.95
N GLU A 248 -14.10 20.60 24.83
CA GLU A 248 -13.93 22.04 24.59
C GLU A 248 -12.91 22.30 23.47
N ASP A 249 -11.73 21.69 23.56
CA ASP A 249 -10.68 21.78 22.53
C ASP A 249 -11.16 21.26 21.16
N PHE A 250 -11.93 20.14 21.16
CA PHE A 250 -12.54 19.59 19.96
C PHE A 250 -13.58 20.55 19.36
N ASN A 251 -14.45 21.13 20.18
CA ASN A 251 -15.49 22.03 19.71
C ASN A 251 -14.91 23.30 19.07
N GLU A 252 -13.81 23.85 19.63
CA GLU A 252 -13.12 25.00 19.05
C GLU A 252 -12.59 24.69 17.63
N ALA A 253 -11.92 23.56 17.46
CA ALA A 253 -11.44 23.12 16.16
C ALA A 253 -12.58 22.82 15.17
N ASN A 254 -13.67 22.19 15.66
CA ASN A 254 -14.85 21.84 14.89
C ASN A 254 -15.64 23.09 14.42
N ASP A 255 -15.71 24.13 15.24
CA ASP A 255 -16.33 25.40 14.84
C ASP A 255 -15.60 26.07 13.68
N ILE A 256 -14.27 26.04 13.69
CA ILE A 256 -13.46 26.58 12.59
C ILE A 256 -13.65 25.71 11.33
N LEU A 257 -13.66 24.38 11.49
CA LEU A 257 -13.95 23.46 10.41
C LEU A 257 -15.33 23.72 9.81
N TYR A 258 -16.37 23.85 10.64
CA TYR A 258 -17.74 24.14 10.19
C TYR A 258 -17.80 25.42 9.35
N LYS A 259 -17.24 26.54 9.87
CA LYS A 259 -17.25 27.83 9.16
C LYS A 259 -16.50 27.77 7.83
N SER A 260 -15.38 27.06 7.81
CA SER A 260 -14.55 26.89 6.61
C SER A 260 -15.23 25.97 5.59
N ALA A 261 -15.78 24.84 6.05
CA ALA A 261 -16.48 23.88 5.22
C ALA A 261 -17.76 24.49 4.62
N TRP A 262 -18.56 25.20 5.42
CA TRP A 262 -19.76 25.86 4.92
C TRP A 262 -19.45 26.83 3.78
N LYS A 263 -18.44 27.71 3.97
CA LYS A 263 -18.04 28.66 2.91
C LYS A 263 -17.45 27.96 1.69
N SER A 264 -16.62 26.94 1.90
CA SER A 264 -16.03 26.14 0.84
C SER A 264 -17.12 25.46 0.00
N GLN A 265 -18.10 24.81 0.64
CA GLN A 265 -19.20 24.14 -0.02
C GLN A 265 -20.16 25.12 -0.71
N PHE A 266 -20.45 26.27 -0.07
CA PHE A 266 -21.29 27.31 -0.67
C PHE A 266 -20.70 27.81 -1.99
N PHE A 267 -19.44 28.25 -1.97
CA PHE A 267 -18.80 28.76 -3.21
C PHE A 267 -18.63 27.67 -4.26
N SER A 268 -18.30 26.44 -3.85
CA SER A 268 -18.23 25.31 -4.80
C SER A 268 -19.63 24.98 -5.36
N GLY A 269 -20.67 25.04 -4.54
CA GLY A 269 -22.06 24.78 -4.95
C GLY A 269 -22.63 25.85 -5.91
N VAL A 270 -22.22 27.11 -5.77
CA VAL A 270 -22.64 28.21 -6.67
C VAL A 270 -22.06 28.05 -8.08
N MET A 271 -20.98 27.27 -8.24
CA MET A 271 -20.35 27.08 -9.55
C MET A 271 -21.32 26.52 -10.61
N MET A 272 -22.08 25.47 -10.28
CA MET A 272 -23.04 24.87 -11.22
C MET A 272 -24.17 25.82 -11.64
N PRO A 273 -24.88 26.53 -10.73
CA PRO A 273 -25.84 27.57 -11.12
C PRO A 273 -25.27 28.66 -11.99
N VAL A 274 -24.05 29.15 -11.71
CA VAL A 274 -23.38 30.18 -12.53
C VAL A 274 -23.09 29.66 -13.92
N MET A 275 -22.56 28.44 -14.06
CA MET A 275 -22.28 27.80 -15.33
C MET A 275 -23.58 27.58 -16.14
N THR A 276 -24.64 27.14 -15.46
CA THR A 276 -25.96 26.99 -16.10
C THR A 276 -26.51 28.33 -16.58
N PHE A 277 -26.38 29.39 -15.80
CA PHE A 277 -26.80 30.74 -16.20
C PHE A 277 -26.04 31.22 -17.43
N VAL A 278 -24.74 31.10 -17.47
CA VAL A 278 -23.90 31.48 -18.64
C VAL A 278 -24.26 30.62 -19.85
N GLY A 279 -24.47 29.32 -19.66
CA GLY A 279 -24.93 28.41 -20.72
C GLY A 279 -26.29 28.82 -21.29
N ASN A 280 -27.24 29.25 -20.44
CA ASN A 280 -28.55 29.73 -20.85
C ASN A 280 -28.47 31.09 -21.59
N LEU A 281 -27.58 31.99 -21.19
CA LEU A 281 -27.30 33.21 -21.97
C LEU A 281 -26.80 32.86 -23.38
N GLY A 282 -25.90 31.88 -23.49
CA GLY A 282 -25.44 31.34 -24.76
C GLY A 282 -26.56 30.73 -25.59
N TYR A 283 -27.44 29.97 -24.96
CA TYR A 283 -28.65 29.44 -25.59
C TYR A 283 -29.51 30.55 -26.19
N VAL A 284 -29.82 31.62 -25.42
CA VAL A 284 -30.61 32.77 -25.89
C VAL A 284 -29.92 33.47 -27.07
N ALA A 285 -28.63 33.73 -26.99
CA ALA A 285 -27.87 34.36 -28.06
C ALA A 285 -27.91 33.51 -29.36
N VAL A 286 -27.71 32.19 -29.24
CA VAL A 286 -27.80 31.26 -30.37
C VAL A 286 -29.22 31.19 -30.95
N ALA A 287 -30.25 31.18 -30.09
CA ALA A 287 -31.64 31.15 -30.54
C ALA A 287 -32.04 32.44 -31.30
N VAL A 288 -31.66 33.62 -30.79
CA VAL A 288 -31.95 34.91 -31.43
C VAL A 288 -31.21 35.04 -32.80
N VAL A 289 -29.91 34.80 -32.80
CA VAL A 289 -29.11 34.91 -34.04
C VAL A 289 -29.48 33.80 -35.02
N GLY A 290 -29.69 32.58 -34.55
CA GLY A 290 -30.16 31.48 -35.38
C GLY A 290 -31.53 31.73 -35.97
N GLY A 291 -32.46 32.30 -35.19
CA GLY A 291 -33.78 32.73 -35.69
C GLY A 291 -33.70 33.79 -36.80
N LEU A 292 -32.82 34.81 -36.64
CA LEU A 292 -32.57 35.81 -37.65
C LEU A 292 -31.98 35.21 -38.95
N LEU A 293 -31.02 34.30 -38.84
CA LEU A 293 -30.40 33.61 -39.97
C LEU A 293 -31.39 32.67 -40.68
N ALA A 294 -32.25 32.01 -39.95
CA ALA A 294 -33.31 31.16 -40.50
C ALA A 294 -34.40 31.98 -41.20
N ALA A 295 -34.81 33.12 -40.63
CA ALA A 295 -35.75 34.05 -41.27
C ALA A 295 -35.21 34.62 -42.61
N ASN A 296 -33.89 34.81 -42.71
CA ASN A 296 -33.21 35.22 -43.93
C ASN A 296 -32.91 34.04 -44.89
N GLY A 297 -33.32 32.80 -44.56
CA GLY A 297 -33.07 31.63 -45.38
C GLY A 297 -31.63 31.15 -45.45
N THR A 298 -30.74 31.63 -44.56
CA THR A 298 -29.32 31.27 -44.54
C THR A 298 -29.08 29.91 -43.90
N ILE A 299 -29.89 29.51 -42.91
CA ILE A 299 -29.88 28.20 -42.23
C ILE A 299 -31.31 27.65 -42.13
N MET A 300 -31.45 26.35 -41.89
CA MET A 300 -32.75 25.72 -41.68
C MET A 300 -33.17 25.81 -40.20
N VAL A 301 -34.48 25.71 -39.93
CA VAL A 301 -35.03 25.78 -38.55
C VAL A 301 -34.46 24.67 -37.67
N GLY A 302 -34.31 23.49 -38.23
CA GLY A 302 -33.69 22.36 -37.53
C GLY A 302 -32.20 22.54 -37.21
N ASP A 303 -31.48 23.38 -37.95
CA ASP A 303 -30.08 23.72 -37.66
C ASP A 303 -29.93 24.50 -36.36
N ILE A 304 -30.92 25.29 -35.96
CA ILE A 304 -30.95 25.99 -34.68
C ILE A 304 -30.96 24.97 -33.55
N LEU A 305 -31.82 23.94 -33.64
CA LEU A 305 -31.90 22.88 -32.65
C LEU A 305 -30.60 22.08 -32.56
N SER A 306 -30.03 21.70 -33.72
CA SER A 306 -28.75 21.02 -33.81
C SER A 306 -27.65 21.84 -33.14
N PHE A 307 -27.58 23.13 -33.41
CA PHE A 307 -26.57 24.03 -32.89
C PHE A 307 -26.65 24.20 -31.38
N ILE A 308 -27.86 24.34 -30.83
CA ILE A 308 -28.09 24.38 -29.37
C ILE A 308 -27.54 23.12 -28.71
N GLN A 309 -27.80 21.95 -29.29
CA GLN A 309 -27.30 20.68 -28.78
C GLN A 309 -25.77 20.62 -28.85
N TYR A 310 -25.16 21.11 -29.95
CA TYR A 310 -23.71 21.17 -30.06
C TYR A 310 -23.07 22.12 -29.05
N VAL A 311 -23.65 23.26 -28.74
CA VAL A 311 -23.15 24.17 -27.70
C VAL A 311 -23.13 23.48 -26.33
N LYS A 312 -24.17 22.72 -25.98
CA LYS A 312 -24.21 21.93 -24.76
C LYS A 312 -23.14 20.85 -24.75
N ASN A 313 -23.00 20.11 -25.86
CA ASN A 313 -22.01 19.04 -26.00
C ASN A 313 -20.57 19.56 -26.09
N PHE A 314 -20.33 20.83 -26.34
CA PHE A 314 -19.01 21.45 -26.40
C PHE A 314 -18.44 21.82 -25.02
N THR A 315 -19.30 22.25 -24.09
CA THR A 315 -18.87 22.74 -22.77
C THR A 315 -18.50 21.58 -21.82
N GLN A 316 -19.23 20.48 -21.90
CA GLN A 316 -19.01 19.32 -20.98
C GLN A 316 -17.62 18.71 -21.09
N PRO A 317 -17.06 18.40 -22.28
CA PRO A 317 -15.73 17.83 -22.43
C PRO A 317 -14.60 18.72 -21.87
N ILE A 318 -14.76 20.04 -21.89
CA ILE A 318 -13.77 20.98 -21.34
C ILE A 318 -13.64 20.78 -19.81
N THR A 319 -14.79 20.65 -19.14
CA THR A 319 -14.81 20.34 -17.69
C THR A 319 -14.21 18.97 -17.39
N GLN A 320 -14.50 17.98 -18.24
CA GLN A 320 -13.93 16.63 -18.12
C GLN A 320 -12.41 16.62 -18.28
N LEU A 321 -11.84 17.37 -19.22
CA LEU A 321 -10.39 17.49 -19.39
C LEU A 321 -9.71 18.11 -18.17
N ALA A 322 -10.35 19.05 -17.48
CA ALA A 322 -9.84 19.60 -16.23
C ALA A 322 -9.79 18.52 -15.12
N GLN A 323 -10.82 17.67 -15.02
CA GLN A 323 -10.83 16.53 -14.10
C GLN A 323 -9.74 15.49 -14.43
N VAL A 324 -9.59 15.16 -15.73
CA VAL A 324 -8.52 14.25 -16.20
C VAL A 324 -7.14 14.76 -15.80
N SER A 325 -6.89 16.07 -15.85
CA SER A 325 -5.61 16.64 -15.41
C SER A 325 -5.32 16.35 -13.94
N SER A 326 -6.32 16.46 -13.07
CA SER A 326 -6.18 16.12 -11.64
C SER A 326 -5.95 14.61 -11.42
N MET A 327 -6.71 13.79 -12.17
CA MET A 327 -6.56 12.33 -12.11
C MET A 327 -5.17 11.88 -12.59
N LEU A 328 -4.63 12.47 -13.64
CA LEU A 328 -3.28 12.20 -14.14
C LEU A 328 -2.21 12.60 -13.13
N GLN A 329 -2.39 13.68 -12.36
CA GLN A 329 -1.47 14.05 -11.28
C GLN A 329 -1.48 13.01 -10.15
N SER A 330 -2.66 12.56 -9.72
CA SER A 330 -2.79 11.48 -8.73
C SER A 330 -2.18 10.17 -9.23
N THR A 331 -2.43 9.83 -10.50
CA THR A 331 -1.84 8.66 -11.16
C THR A 331 -0.32 8.73 -11.20
N ALA A 332 0.25 9.88 -11.53
CA ALA A 332 1.69 10.09 -11.58
C ALA A 332 2.32 9.94 -10.18
N ALA A 333 1.69 10.47 -9.13
CA ALA A 333 2.17 10.33 -7.76
C ALA A 333 2.12 8.87 -7.28
N ALA A 334 1.02 8.15 -7.53
CA ALA A 334 0.91 6.72 -7.22
C ALA A 334 1.93 5.89 -8.01
N THR A 335 2.12 6.21 -9.31
CA THR A 335 3.14 5.57 -10.16
C THR A 335 4.53 5.78 -9.59
N GLU A 336 4.88 7.00 -9.19
CA GLU A 336 6.18 7.34 -8.61
C GLU A 336 6.46 6.47 -7.40
N ARG A 337 5.55 6.40 -6.42
CA ARG A 337 5.69 5.58 -5.21
C ARG A 337 5.82 4.07 -5.49
N VAL A 338 5.00 3.56 -6.40
CA VAL A 338 5.04 2.13 -6.77
C VAL A 338 6.35 1.79 -7.46
N PHE A 339 6.80 2.60 -8.43
CA PHE A 339 8.04 2.30 -9.16
C PHE A 339 9.30 2.67 -8.38
N GLU A 340 9.28 3.63 -7.44
CA GLU A 340 10.35 3.84 -6.47
C GLU A 340 10.53 2.58 -5.62
N PHE A 341 9.43 2.03 -5.08
CA PHE A 341 9.51 0.80 -4.30
C PHE A 341 10.01 -0.40 -5.11
N LEU A 342 9.56 -0.57 -6.35
CA LEU A 342 10.04 -1.65 -7.22
C LEU A 342 11.52 -1.50 -7.60
N ALA A 343 12.04 -0.27 -7.55
CA ALA A 343 13.44 0.04 -7.86
C ALA A 343 14.37 -0.02 -6.64
N GLU A 344 13.83 -0.17 -5.42
CA GLU A 344 14.66 -0.35 -4.22
C GLU A 344 15.54 -1.60 -4.33
N ASP A 345 16.69 -1.58 -3.67
CA ASP A 345 17.60 -2.71 -3.65
C ASP A 345 16.98 -3.91 -2.92
N GLU A 346 17.20 -5.10 -3.45
CA GLU A 346 16.77 -6.37 -2.84
C GLU A 346 17.91 -6.92 -1.96
N GLU A 347 17.57 -7.84 -1.05
CA GLU A 347 18.62 -8.60 -0.35
C GLU A 347 19.53 -9.27 -1.39
N GLU A 348 20.84 -9.04 -1.24
CA GLU A 348 21.84 -9.73 -2.08
C GLU A 348 21.77 -11.24 -1.79
N GLN A 349 21.40 -12.01 -2.79
CA GLN A 349 21.49 -13.46 -2.73
C GLN A 349 22.88 -13.89 -3.20
N CYS A 350 23.46 -14.91 -2.55
CA CYS A 350 24.68 -15.52 -3.09
C CYS A 350 24.40 -16.06 -4.49
N ALA A 351 25.21 -15.64 -5.47
CA ALA A 351 25.03 -16.02 -6.87
C ALA A 351 25.40 -17.49 -7.17
N LYS A 352 25.79 -18.26 -6.16
CA LYS A 352 26.23 -19.66 -6.32
C LYS A 352 25.04 -20.58 -6.01
N GLU A 353 24.43 -21.15 -7.04
CA GLU A 353 23.57 -22.32 -6.91
C GLU A 353 24.37 -23.45 -6.23
N HIS A 354 23.93 -23.89 -5.05
CA HIS A 354 24.59 -24.84 -4.18
C HIS A 354 26.02 -24.42 -3.82
N ALA A 355 26.12 -23.57 -2.79
CA ALA A 355 27.39 -22.96 -2.39
C ALA A 355 28.46 -24.02 -2.13
N MET A 356 29.46 -24.09 -2.99
CA MET A 356 30.73 -24.68 -2.62
C MET A 356 31.33 -23.78 -1.54
N LEU A 357 31.11 -24.15 -0.29
CA LEU A 357 31.64 -23.42 0.86
C LEU A 357 33.12 -23.76 1.04
N THR A 358 33.92 -22.74 1.32
CA THR A 358 35.34 -22.91 1.62
C THR A 358 35.56 -22.74 3.11
N ASP A 359 36.13 -23.75 3.75
CA ASP A 359 36.49 -23.69 5.17
C ASP A 359 37.71 -22.79 5.42
N THR A 360 38.00 -22.50 6.69
CA THR A 360 39.14 -21.69 7.10
C THR A 360 40.48 -22.32 6.75
N SER A 361 40.53 -23.61 6.39
CA SER A 361 41.71 -24.34 5.93
C SER A 361 41.88 -24.31 4.39
N GLY A 362 40.94 -23.66 3.67
CA GLY A 362 40.97 -23.54 2.21
C GLY A 362 40.33 -24.73 1.48
N ASN A 363 39.71 -25.68 2.16
CA ASN A 363 39.01 -26.81 1.53
C ASN A 363 37.63 -26.35 1.05
N THR A 364 37.37 -26.53 -0.23
CA THR A 364 36.05 -26.21 -0.82
C THR A 364 35.26 -27.49 -1.02
N ARG A 365 34.06 -27.57 -0.47
CA ARG A 365 33.15 -28.71 -0.66
C ARG A 365 31.70 -28.22 -0.74
N ASN A 366 30.85 -29.04 -1.34
CA ASN A 366 29.40 -28.83 -1.27
C ASN A 366 28.95 -29.20 0.14
N VAL A 367 28.47 -28.22 0.90
CA VAL A 367 28.00 -28.38 2.29
C VAL A 367 26.49 -28.17 2.29
N THR A 368 25.78 -29.15 2.81
CA THR A 368 24.31 -29.07 3.02
C THR A 368 24.00 -28.72 4.47
N THR A 369 22.78 -28.26 4.73
CA THR A 369 22.30 -27.99 6.11
C THR A 369 22.40 -29.21 7.02
N LEU A 370 22.42 -30.44 6.47
CA LEU A 370 22.59 -31.69 7.19
C LEU A 370 24.02 -31.91 7.73
N ASP A 371 25.02 -31.36 7.05
CA ASP A 371 26.43 -31.52 7.40
C ASP A 371 26.86 -30.58 8.54
N ILE A 372 26.05 -29.54 8.83
CA ILE A 372 26.34 -28.55 9.87
C ILE A 372 26.10 -29.14 11.25
N THR A 373 27.09 -28.98 12.13
CA THR A 373 27.04 -29.45 13.54
C THR A 373 26.61 -28.37 14.51
N GLY A 374 26.96 -27.10 14.23
CA GLY A 374 26.50 -25.92 14.96
C GLY A 374 27.56 -25.26 15.83
N ASP A 375 28.86 -25.42 15.53
CA ASP A 375 29.91 -24.57 16.08
C ASP A 375 29.78 -23.16 15.50
N VAL A 376 29.86 -22.11 16.33
CA VAL A 376 29.75 -20.72 15.87
C VAL A 376 30.93 -19.89 16.36
N THR A 377 31.60 -19.21 15.45
CA THR A 377 32.73 -18.33 15.77
C THR A 377 32.49 -16.93 15.24
N PHE A 378 32.64 -15.95 16.12
CA PHE A 378 32.63 -14.52 15.77
C PHE A 378 34.08 -14.03 15.79
N GLU A 379 34.53 -13.42 14.69
CA GLU A 379 35.90 -12.91 14.55
C GLU A 379 35.84 -11.41 14.22
N HIS A 380 36.20 -10.58 15.19
CA HIS A 380 36.28 -9.13 15.06
C HIS A 380 35.05 -8.48 14.42
N VAL A 381 33.86 -8.95 14.80
CA VAL A 381 32.61 -8.49 14.22
C VAL A 381 32.35 -7.05 14.58
N ARG A 382 32.16 -6.22 13.55
CA ARG A 382 31.85 -4.80 13.65
C ARG A 382 30.57 -4.48 12.89
N PHE A 383 29.69 -3.69 13.53
CA PHE A 383 28.41 -3.35 12.91
C PHE A 383 27.80 -2.05 13.45
N GLY A 384 27.14 -1.30 12.57
CA GLY A 384 26.25 -0.17 12.89
C GLY A 384 25.13 -0.07 11.87
N TYR A 385 23.94 0.29 12.33
CA TYR A 385 22.77 0.50 11.44
C TYR A 385 22.93 1.70 10.50
N THR A 386 23.78 2.65 10.88
CA THR A 386 24.21 3.78 10.05
C THR A 386 25.72 3.94 10.17
N PRO A 387 26.41 4.49 9.16
CA PRO A 387 27.86 4.70 9.21
C PRO A 387 28.34 5.52 10.41
N GLU A 388 27.47 6.42 10.90
CA GLU A 388 27.79 7.36 12.00
C GLU A 388 27.60 6.73 13.38
N LYS A 389 26.86 5.62 13.49
CA LYS A 389 26.54 5.00 14.78
C LYS A 389 26.88 3.52 14.78
N ILE A 390 28.10 3.21 15.23
CA ILE A 390 28.52 1.83 15.47
C ILE A 390 27.83 1.33 16.76
N ILE A 391 27.30 0.12 16.70
CA ILE A 391 26.61 -0.56 17.80
C ILE A 391 27.44 -1.72 18.36
N ILE A 392 28.18 -2.41 17.49
CA ILE A 392 29.12 -3.48 17.84
C ILE A 392 30.49 -3.02 17.32
N ASN A 393 31.48 -2.89 18.23
CA ASN A 393 32.81 -2.36 17.88
C ASN A 393 33.79 -3.46 17.50
N ASP A 394 33.97 -4.47 18.40
CA ASP A 394 34.86 -5.62 18.18
C ASP A 394 34.31 -6.82 18.98
N PHE A 395 33.41 -7.58 18.37
CA PHE A 395 32.80 -8.73 19.03
C PHE A 395 33.47 -10.02 18.55
N SER A 396 34.20 -10.69 19.47
CA SER A 396 34.91 -11.95 19.21
C SER A 396 34.54 -12.99 20.25
N ALA A 397 34.00 -14.14 19.82
CA ALA A 397 33.58 -15.23 20.68
C ALA A 397 33.61 -16.55 19.91
N SER A 398 33.89 -17.66 20.61
CA SER A 398 33.84 -19.03 20.06
C SER A 398 32.88 -19.88 20.87
N VAL A 399 31.94 -20.51 20.18
CA VAL A 399 30.85 -21.31 20.75
C VAL A 399 30.91 -22.71 20.14
N ARG A 400 30.91 -23.76 20.97
CA ARG A 400 30.93 -25.14 20.51
C ARG A 400 29.52 -25.70 20.35
N GLN A 401 29.38 -26.72 19.53
CA GLN A 401 28.14 -27.47 19.35
C GLN A 401 27.51 -27.85 20.69
N GLY A 402 26.22 -27.65 20.84
CA GLY A 402 25.43 -28.03 21.99
C GLY A 402 25.59 -27.16 23.23
N GLN A 403 26.45 -26.13 23.20
CA GLN A 403 26.57 -25.18 24.30
C GLN A 403 25.36 -24.27 24.42
N LYS A 404 25.04 -23.89 25.64
CA LYS A 404 24.04 -22.89 26.00
C LYS A 404 24.74 -21.58 26.32
N ILE A 405 24.52 -20.55 25.50
CA ILE A 405 25.16 -19.24 25.59
C ILE A 405 24.15 -18.23 26.13
N ALA A 406 24.45 -17.57 27.24
CA ALA A 406 23.68 -16.45 27.74
C ALA A 406 24.34 -15.13 27.33
N ILE A 407 23.58 -14.27 26.63
CA ILE A 407 24.00 -12.93 26.29
C ILE A 407 23.36 -11.96 27.28
N VAL A 408 24.17 -11.33 28.14
CA VAL A 408 23.72 -10.42 29.19
C VAL A 408 24.30 -9.03 29.04
N GLY A 409 23.63 -8.02 29.59
CA GLY A 409 24.07 -6.64 29.53
C GLY A 409 22.92 -5.65 29.61
N PRO A 410 23.17 -4.35 29.79
CA PRO A 410 22.13 -3.33 29.89
C PRO A 410 21.34 -3.18 28.57
N THR A 411 20.20 -2.50 28.64
CA THR A 411 19.43 -2.14 27.44
C THR A 411 20.29 -1.28 26.52
N GLY A 412 20.31 -1.61 25.22
CA GLY A 412 21.13 -0.91 24.24
C GLY A 412 22.57 -1.43 24.08
N ALA A 413 23.01 -2.44 24.84
CA ALA A 413 24.35 -3.02 24.75
C ALA A 413 24.64 -3.78 23.44
N GLY A 414 23.64 -4.01 22.58
CA GLY A 414 23.80 -4.70 21.30
C GLY A 414 23.34 -6.16 21.27
N LYS A 415 22.73 -6.69 22.34
CA LYS A 415 22.31 -8.10 22.45
C LYS A 415 21.45 -8.58 21.28
N THR A 416 20.35 -7.91 21.01
CA THR A 416 19.45 -8.23 19.88
C THR A 416 20.12 -8.00 18.52
N THR A 417 21.09 -7.08 18.45
CA THR A 417 21.86 -6.83 17.23
C THR A 417 22.71 -8.05 16.86
N ILE A 418 23.41 -8.66 17.80
CA ILE A 418 24.20 -9.90 17.56
C ILE A 418 23.33 -11.01 16.98
N VAL A 419 22.12 -11.20 17.51
CA VAL A 419 21.17 -12.19 17.00
C VAL A 419 20.75 -11.87 15.56
N LYS A 420 20.45 -10.62 15.26
CA LYS A 420 20.10 -10.18 13.89
C LYS A 420 21.26 -10.37 12.89
N LEU A 421 22.50 -10.21 13.34
CA LEU A 421 23.69 -10.44 12.53
C LEU A 421 23.93 -11.93 12.28
N LEU A 422 23.72 -12.79 13.29
CA LEU A 422 23.86 -14.23 13.16
C LEU A 422 22.87 -14.80 12.12
N MET A 423 21.64 -14.27 12.06
CA MET A 423 20.61 -14.60 11.06
C MET A 423 20.86 -13.94 9.69
N ARG A 424 21.92 -13.16 9.56
CA ARG A 424 22.26 -12.36 8.37
C ARG A 424 21.07 -11.52 7.90
N PHE A 425 20.36 -10.86 8.85
CA PHE A 425 19.37 -9.84 8.50
C PHE A 425 20.02 -8.52 8.08
N TYR A 426 21.31 -8.36 8.43
CA TYR A 426 22.15 -7.23 8.06
C TYR A 426 23.55 -7.75 7.69
N GLU A 427 24.22 -7.06 6.75
CA GLU A 427 25.61 -7.33 6.43
C GLU A 427 26.54 -6.67 7.46
N LEU A 428 27.68 -7.31 7.73
CA LEU A 428 28.69 -6.78 8.64
C LEU A 428 29.42 -5.57 8.04
N ASN A 429 29.83 -4.63 8.89
CA ASN A 429 30.74 -3.57 8.47
C ASN A 429 32.22 -4.01 8.56
N GLY A 430 32.52 -5.11 9.23
CA GLY A 430 33.84 -5.70 9.37
C GLY A 430 33.81 -6.96 10.19
N GLY A 431 34.90 -7.75 10.12
CA GLY A 431 34.97 -9.07 10.73
C GLY A 431 34.18 -10.12 9.95
N ARG A 432 33.97 -11.28 10.57
CA ARG A 432 33.18 -12.39 10.00
C ARG A 432 32.52 -13.23 11.06
N ILE A 433 31.48 -13.94 10.68
CA ILE A 433 30.79 -14.94 11.51
C ILE A 433 30.90 -16.27 10.77
N LEU A 434 31.39 -17.28 11.46
CA LEU A 434 31.61 -18.61 10.91
C LEU A 434 30.66 -19.61 11.58
N ILE A 435 30.11 -20.53 10.78
CA ILE A 435 29.39 -21.72 11.26
C ILE A 435 30.17 -22.94 10.79
N ASP A 436 30.65 -23.77 11.71
CA ASP A 436 31.53 -24.92 11.44
C ASP A 436 32.75 -24.55 10.57
N GLY A 437 33.28 -23.31 10.73
CA GLY A 437 34.41 -22.79 9.96
C GLY A 437 34.04 -22.18 8.59
N TYR A 438 32.77 -22.18 8.20
CA TYR A 438 32.28 -21.57 6.97
C TYR A 438 31.70 -20.18 7.22
N ASP A 439 32.07 -19.19 6.41
CA ASP A 439 31.54 -17.82 6.55
C ASP A 439 30.03 -17.78 6.20
N ILE A 440 29.24 -17.17 7.08
CA ILE A 440 27.78 -16.98 6.83
C ILE A 440 27.50 -16.16 5.56
N ALA A 441 28.45 -15.35 5.11
CA ALA A 441 28.34 -14.57 3.88
C ALA A 441 28.33 -15.45 2.62
N ASP A 442 28.93 -16.64 2.68
CA ASP A 442 29.03 -17.58 1.56
C ASP A 442 27.79 -18.48 1.40
N PHE A 443 26.95 -18.59 2.44
CA PHE A 443 25.69 -19.36 2.37
C PHE A 443 24.63 -18.63 1.55
N ASP A 444 23.76 -19.39 0.87
CA ASP A 444 22.45 -18.87 0.51
C ASP A 444 21.67 -18.51 1.77
N ARG A 445 20.94 -17.38 1.74
CA ARG A 445 20.25 -16.89 2.94
C ARG A 445 19.12 -17.80 3.40
N SER A 446 18.45 -18.50 2.50
CA SER A 446 17.41 -19.45 2.84
C SER A 446 18.00 -20.68 3.54
N GLU A 447 19.07 -21.24 2.98
CA GLU A 447 19.81 -22.37 3.57
C GLU A 447 20.41 -22.00 4.94
N LEU A 448 21.02 -20.80 5.04
CA LEU A 448 21.52 -20.29 6.32
C LEU A 448 20.42 -20.21 7.37
N ARG A 449 19.27 -19.61 7.02
CA ARG A 449 18.15 -19.41 7.97
C ARG A 449 17.48 -20.73 8.36
N GLU A 450 17.52 -21.77 7.55
CA GLU A 450 17.07 -23.11 7.90
C GLU A 450 17.86 -23.76 9.04
N LEU A 451 19.10 -23.31 9.30
CA LEU A 451 19.89 -23.80 10.43
C LEU A 451 19.37 -23.30 11.79
N PHE A 452 18.61 -22.20 11.78
CA PHE A 452 18.20 -21.50 13.01
C PHE A 452 16.74 -21.74 13.36
N GLY A 453 16.49 -22.09 14.63
CA GLY A 453 15.18 -22.02 15.27
C GLY A 453 15.09 -20.76 16.13
N MET A 454 13.99 -20.01 16.01
CA MET A 454 13.86 -18.73 16.70
C MET A 454 12.59 -18.70 17.56
N VAL A 455 12.75 -18.28 18.82
CA VAL A 455 11.66 -17.93 19.73
C VAL A 455 11.89 -16.50 20.20
N LEU A 456 11.07 -15.58 19.67
CA LEU A 456 11.17 -14.14 19.93
C LEU A 456 10.35 -13.73 21.16
N GLN A 457 10.69 -12.58 21.73
CA GLN A 457 9.93 -11.91 22.80
C GLN A 457 8.51 -11.60 22.32
N ASP A 458 8.37 -10.98 21.14
CA ASP A 458 7.09 -10.72 20.49
C ASP A 458 6.65 -11.97 19.73
N THR A 459 5.78 -12.74 20.36
CA THR A 459 5.25 -13.98 19.78
C THR A 459 4.24 -13.68 18.70
N TRP A 460 4.52 -14.11 17.45
CA TRP A 460 3.61 -13.94 16.33
C TRP A 460 2.95 -15.26 15.93
N LEU A 461 1.61 -15.27 15.93
CA LEU A 461 0.80 -16.37 15.42
C LEU A 461 -0.05 -15.86 14.27
N PHE A 462 -0.19 -16.69 13.23
CA PHE A 462 -0.99 -16.38 12.07
C PHE A 462 -2.48 -16.69 12.32
N LYS A 463 -3.36 -15.97 11.64
CA LYS A 463 -4.77 -16.34 11.56
C LYS A 463 -4.88 -17.73 10.93
N GLY A 464 -5.57 -18.66 11.59
CA GLY A 464 -5.70 -20.07 11.19
C GLY A 464 -5.77 -20.97 12.39
N SER A 465 -5.78 -22.29 12.18
CA SER A 465 -5.86 -23.25 13.27
C SER A 465 -4.57 -23.29 14.12
N ILE A 466 -4.69 -23.74 15.36
CA ILE A 466 -3.54 -24.01 16.24
C ILE A 466 -2.62 -25.04 15.59
N MET A 467 -3.19 -26.09 14.98
CA MET A 467 -2.46 -27.12 14.22
C MET A 467 -1.55 -26.53 13.16
N GLU A 468 -2.11 -25.64 12.29
CA GLU A 468 -1.35 -24.98 11.23
C GLU A 468 -0.28 -24.04 11.78
N ASN A 469 -0.55 -23.35 12.87
CA ASN A 469 0.42 -22.46 13.51
C ASN A 469 1.63 -23.21 14.05
N ILE A 470 1.47 -24.41 14.60
CA ILE A 470 2.59 -25.26 15.02
C ILE A 470 3.28 -25.88 13.79
N ARG A 471 2.50 -26.40 12.81
CA ARG A 471 3.01 -26.98 11.57
C ARG A 471 3.83 -26.01 10.72
N TYR A 472 3.67 -24.68 10.94
CA TYR A 472 4.48 -23.67 10.27
C TYR A 472 6.00 -23.88 10.47
N GLY A 473 6.44 -24.56 11.54
CA GLY A 473 7.84 -24.92 11.74
C GLY A 473 8.36 -25.99 10.78
N LYS A 474 7.46 -26.89 10.29
CA LYS A 474 7.76 -27.94 9.32
C LYS A 474 6.47 -28.27 8.55
N LEU A 475 6.33 -27.72 7.35
CA LEU A 475 5.07 -27.73 6.58
C LEU A 475 4.60 -29.13 6.17
N ASP A 476 5.50 -30.08 6.03
CA ASP A 476 5.26 -31.49 5.68
C ASP A 476 5.04 -32.40 6.91
N ALA A 477 5.03 -31.83 8.12
CA ALA A 477 4.82 -32.60 9.35
C ALA A 477 3.41 -33.20 9.42
N THR A 478 3.34 -34.44 9.88
CA THR A 478 2.08 -35.12 10.17
C THR A 478 1.42 -34.56 11.43
N ASP A 479 0.11 -34.79 11.59
CA ASP A 479 -0.63 -34.38 12.79
C ASP A 479 -0.02 -34.98 14.07
N ASP A 480 0.46 -36.23 14.03
CA ASP A 480 1.11 -36.88 15.14
C ASP A 480 2.44 -36.22 15.54
N GLU A 481 3.23 -35.75 14.55
CA GLU A 481 4.46 -34.99 14.81
C GLU A 481 4.14 -33.65 15.46
N VAL A 482 3.09 -32.95 14.99
CA VAL A 482 2.63 -31.68 15.58
C VAL A 482 2.16 -31.88 17.04
N ILE A 483 1.37 -32.94 17.29
CA ILE A 483 0.90 -33.28 18.64
C ILE A 483 2.09 -33.67 19.56
N ALA A 484 3.08 -34.40 19.04
CA ALA A 484 4.28 -34.74 19.78
C ALA A 484 5.08 -33.47 20.16
N ALA A 485 5.24 -32.52 19.25
CA ALA A 485 5.89 -31.24 19.53
C ALA A 485 5.11 -30.42 20.57
N ALA A 486 3.78 -30.37 20.48
CA ALA A 486 2.94 -29.71 21.47
C ALA A 486 3.03 -30.32 22.86
N LYS A 487 3.16 -31.65 22.96
CA LYS A 487 3.41 -32.36 24.24
C LYS A 487 4.79 -32.01 24.80
N ALA A 488 5.81 -31.98 23.95
CA ALA A 488 7.17 -31.62 24.37
C ALA A 488 7.27 -30.15 24.83
N ALA A 489 6.45 -29.28 24.28
CA ALA A 489 6.29 -27.88 24.68
C ALA A 489 5.33 -27.68 25.87
N HIS A 490 4.79 -28.73 26.47
CA HIS A 490 3.83 -28.68 27.59
C HIS A 490 2.53 -27.90 27.28
N VAL A 491 2.11 -27.80 26.01
CA VAL A 491 0.93 -27.05 25.60
C VAL A 491 -0.25 -27.93 25.14
N ASP A 492 -0.02 -29.25 24.90
CA ASP A 492 -1.06 -30.19 24.43
C ASP A 492 -2.28 -30.24 25.36
N HIS A 493 -2.08 -30.29 26.67
CA HIS A 493 -3.18 -30.30 27.63
C HIS A 493 -4.08 -29.07 27.48
N PHE A 494 -3.46 -27.90 27.41
CA PHE A 494 -4.19 -26.64 27.20
C PHE A 494 -4.98 -26.68 25.89
N ILE A 495 -4.35 -27.07 24.77
CA ILE A 495 -5.01 -27.12 23.45
C ILE A 495 -6.26 -28.00 23.52
N ARG A 496 -6.18 -29.16 24.18
CA ARG A 496 -7.31 -30.09 24.32
C ARG A 496 -8.46 -29.55 25.18
N THR A 497 -8.21 -28.55 26.01
CA THR A 497 -9.28 -27.89 26.82
C THR A 497 -10.03 -26.81 26.03
N LEU A 498 -9.52 -26.40 24.87
CA LEU A 498 -10.15 -25.40 24.02
C LEU A 498 -11.31 -25.97 23.20
N PRO A 499 -12.36 -25.18 22.93
CA PRO A 499 -13.40 -25.57 21.99
C PRO A 499 -12.78 -25.81 20.60
N GLY A 500 -12.88 -27.04 20.08
CA GLY A 500 -12.25 -27.42 18.80
C GLY A 500 -10.80 -27.93 18.91
N GLY A 501 -10.14 -27.84 20.08
CA GLY A 501 -8.79 -28.36 20.29
C GLY A 501 -7.77 -27.78 19.31
N TYR A 502 -7.09 -28.66 18.57
CA TYR A 502 -6.10 -28.27 17.56
C TYR A 502 -6.68 -27.55 16.35
N ASP A 503 -7.97 -27.75 16.06
CA ASP A 503 -8.67 -27.09 14.94
C ASP A 503 -9.24 -25.71 15.32
N MET A 504 -9.07 -25.28 16.58
CA MET A 504 -9.48 -23.95 17.01
C MET A 504 -8.78 -22.89 16.20
N GLU A 505 -9.55 -21.99 15.59
CA GLU A 505 -9.02 -20.84 14.86
C GLU A 505 -8.57 -19.71 15.78
N LEU A 506 -7.35 -19.25 15.54
CA LEU A 506 -6.82 -18.02 16.14
C LEU A 506 -7.28 -16.81 15.32
N ASN A 507 -7.70 -15.74 16.02
CA ASN A 507 -8.04 -14.50 15.37
C ASN A 507 -6.78 -13.75 14.87
N GLU A 508 -6.95 -12.63 14.15
CA GLU A 508 -5.84 -11.88 13.52
C GLU A 508 -4.76 -11.43 14.51
N GLU A 509 -5.14 -11.13 15.77
CA GLU A 509 -4.21 -10.71 16.83
C GLU A 509 -3.88 -11.86 17.80
N ALA A 510 -4.44 -13.04 17.57
CA ALA A 510 -4.40 -14.17 18.50
C ALA A 510 -4.81 -13.76 19.95
N SER A 511 -5.71 -12.78 20.09
CA SER A 511 -6.15 -12.25 21.39
C SER A 511 -7.05 -13.23 22.17
N ASN A 512 -7.49 -14.30 21.51
CA ASN A 512 -8.26 -15.41 22.12
C ASN A 512 -7.39 -16.44 22.87
N VAL A 513 -6.08 -16.22 22.95
CA VAL A 513 -5.14 -16.98 23.78
C VAL A 513 -4.24 -16.04 24.59
N SER A 514 -3.81 -16.46 25.80
CA SER A 514 -2.95 -15.64 26.64
C SER A 514 -1.52 -15.53 26.10
N GLN A 515 -0.76 -14.51 26.54
CA GLN A 515 0.61 -14.30 26.10
C GLN A 515 1.52 -15.51 26.39
N GLY A 516 1.39 -16.15 27.56
CA GLY A 516 2.15 -17.36 27.88
C GLY A 516 1.78 -18.55 27.00
N GLN A 517 0.49 -18.69 26.64
CA GLN A 517 0.04 -19.73 25.71
C GLN A 517 0.58 -19.50 24.29
N LYS A 518 0.59 -18.24 23.80
CA LYS A 518 1.25 -17.89 22.53
C LYS A 518 2.72 -18.30 22.53
N GLN A 519 3.42 -18.05 23.62
CA GLN A 519 4.83 -18.41 23.76
C GLN A 519 5.04 -19.93 23.72
N LEU A 520 4.21 -20.72 24.42
CA LEU A 520 4.27 -22.18 24.36
C LEU A 520 3.98 -22.73 22.94
N LEU A 521 3.05 -22.12 22.20
CA LEU A 521 2.78 -22.49 20.81
C LEU A 521 3.97 -22.18 19.88
N THR A 522 4.65 -21.04 20.08
CA THR A 522 5.87 -20.72 19.31
C THR A 522 7.05 -21.63 19.67
N ILE A 523 7.16 -22.06 20.94
CA ILE A 523 8.14 -23.07 21.36
C ILE A 523 7.82 -24.43 20.70
N ALA A 524 6.54 -24.84 20.64
CA ALA A 524 6.13 -26.06 19.93
C ALA A 524 6.50 -26.02 18.44
N ARG A 525 6.32 -24.85 17.79
CA ARG A 525 6.77 -24.60 16.40
C ARG A 525 8.28 -24.82 16.25
N ALA A 526 9.08 -24.27 17.17
CA ALA A 526 10.55 -24.40 17.15
C ALA A 526 11.00 -25.85 17.45
N ILE A 527 10.32 -26.57 18.33
CA ILE A 527 10.59 -28.00 18.59
C ILE A 527 10.33 -28.83 17.33
N LEU A 528 9.21 -28.57 16.63
CA LEU A 528 8.84 -29.27 15.40
C LEU A 528 9.84 -29.03 14.27
N ALA A 529 10.34 -27.79 14.15
CA ALA A 529 11.32 -27.41 13.14
C ALA A 529 12.66 -28.14 13.30
N ASN A 530 13.03 -28.52 14.52
CA ASN A 530 14.23 -29.32 14.87
C ASN A 530 15.55 -28.75 14.35
N ASN A 531 15.72 -27.42 14.40
CA ASN A 531 16.92 -26.73 13.92
C ASN A 531 18.15 -27.02 14.82
N LYS A 532 19.36 -26.85 14.26
CA LYS A 532 20.66 -27.12 14.92
C LYS A 532 21.07 -26.02 15.89
N ILE A 533 20.78 -24.78 15.54
CA ILE A 533 21.12 -23.59 16.32
C ILE A 533 19.83 -22.90 16.74
N LEU A 534 19.76 -22.49 18.00
CA LEU A 534 18.58 -21.82 18.55
C LEU A 534 18.90 -20.38 18.93
N ILE A 535 17.95 -19.52 18.70
CA ILE A 535 17.96 -18.12 19.14
C ILE A 535 16.71 -17.89 19.98
N LEU A 536 16.93 -17.55 21.25
CA LEU A 536 15.86 -17.44 22.24
C LEU A 536 15.92 -16.05 22.89
N ASP A 537 14.81 -15.29 22.78
CA ASP A 537 14.66 -14.00 23.46
C ASP A 537 13.65 -14.14 24.62
N GLU A 538 14.15 -14.05 25.86
CA GLU A 538 13.47 -14.50 27.08
C GLU A 538 12.74 -13.37 27.83
N ALA A 539 12.02 -12.47 27.19
CA ALA A 539 11.24 -11.48 27.91
C ALA A 539 9.80 -11.97 28.23
N THR A 540 9.56 -12.31 29.49
CA THR A 540 8.24 -12.77 29.99
C THR A 540 7.71 -11.89 31.13
N SER A 541 7.56 -10.60 30.91
CA SER A 541 7.14 -9.66 31.98
C SER A 541 5.63 -9.70 32.34
N SER A 542 4.83 -10.59 31.72
CA SER A 542 3.36 -10.54 31.84
C SER A 542 2.71 -11.94 31.91
N VAL A 543 3.39 -12.96 32.46
CA VAL A 543 2.91 -14.34 32.50
C VAL A 543 2.77 -14.79 33.96
N ASP A 544 1.70 -15.55 34.28
CA ASP A 544 1.52 -16.13 35.59
C ASP A 544 2.60 -17.18 35.93
N THR A 545 2.89 -17.37 37.21
CA THR A 545 3.97 -18.24 37.69
C THR A 545 3.85 -19.71 37.25
N ARG A 546 2.62 -20.24 37.10
CA ARG A 546 2.41 -21.62 36.67
C ARG A 546 2.79 -21.79 35.18
N THR A 547 2.33 -20.89 34.36
CA THR A 547 2.65 -20.87 32.91
C THR A 547 4.15 -20.59 32.71
N GLU A 548 4.74 -19.75 33.54
CA GLU A 548 6.18 -19.48 33.52
C GLU A 548 7.02 -20.74 33.73
N ILE A 549 6.67 -21.59 34.72
CA ILE A 549 7.33 -22.87 34.93
C ILE A 549 7.18 -23.81 33.72
N GLN A 550 6.02 -23.79 33.05
CA GLN A 550 5.81 -24.59 31.84
C GLN A 550 6.67 -24.10 30.68
N ILE A 551 6.76 -22.78 30.49
CA ILE A 551 7.63 -22.17 29.49
C ILE A 551 9.09 -22.55 29.73
N GLN A 552 9.58 -22.48 30.99
CA GLN A 552 10.94 -22.84 31.31
C GLN A 552 11.23 -24.32 30.97
N LYS A 553 10.35 -25.24 31.35
CA LYS A 553 10.48 -26.65 30.99
C LYS A 553 10.46 -26.91 29.49
N ALA A 554 9.61 -26.19 28.77
CA ALA A 554 9.54 -26.28 27.31
C ALA A 554 10.81 -25.76 26.64
N MET A 555 11.38 -24.66 27.16
CA MET A 555 12.65 -24.09 26.71
C MET A 555 13.81 -25.04 26.98
N ASP A 556 13.87 -25.62 28.17
CA ASP A 556 14.92 -26.61 28.53
C ASP A 556 14.84 -27.84 27.60
N ASN A 557 13.64 -28.33 27.29
CA ASN A 557 13.45 -29.40 26.31
C ASN A 557 13.91 -29.00 24.91
N LEU A 558 13.59 -27.77 24.48
CA LEU A 558 13.97 -27.23 23.17
C LEU A 558 15.51 -27.14 23.05
N MET A 559 16.22 -26.71 24.10
CA MET A 559 17.68 -26.48 24.07
C MET A 559 18.51 -27.76 24.11
N LYS A 560 17.96 -28.89 24.52
CA LYS A 560 18.73 -30.15 24.69
C LYS A 560 19.47 -30.56 23.43
N GLY A 561 20.81 -30.65 23.52
CA GLY A 561 21.70 -31.10 22.45
C GLY A 561 21.84 -30.13 21.28
N ARG A 562 21.42 -28.88 21.45
CA ARG A 562 21.47 -27.83 20.41
C ARG A 562 22.28 -26.63 20.89
N THR A 563 23.01 -26.01 19.97
CA THR A 563 23.70 -24.75 20.26
C THR A 563 22.65 -23.64 20.44
N SER A 564 22.61 -22.99 21.60
CA SER A 564 21.52 -22.10 21.98
C SER A 564 22.03 -20.74 22.44
N PHE A 565 21.69 -19.69 21.68
CA PHE A 565 21.94 -18.29 22.04
C PHE A 565 20.71 -17.73 22.74
N VAL A 566 20.85 -17.37 24.00
CA VAL A 566 19.74 -16.87 24.83
C VAL A 566 20.03 -15.44 25.24
N ILE A 567 19.14 -14.49 24.84
CA ILE A 567 19.13 -13.16 25.42
C ILE A 567 18.45 -13.30 26.80
N ALA A 568 19.29 -13.44 27.81
CA ALA A 568 18.81 -13.85 29.13
C ALA A 568 18.33 -12.63 29.94
N HIS A 569 17.09 -12.73 30.40
CA HIS A 569 16.46 -11.80 31.35
C HIS A 569 16.12 -12.51 32.69
N ARG A 570 16.40 -13.81 32.81
CA ARG A 570 16.10 -14.62 33.98
C ARG A 570 17.36 -15.18 34.63
N LEU A 571 17.34 -15.19 35.95
CA LEU A 571 18.45 -15.69 36.77
C LEU A 571 18.77 -17.17 36.50
N SER A 572 17.75 -18.01 36.37
CA SER A 572 17.92 -19.45 36.14
C SER A 572 18.65 -19.70 34.81
N THR A 573 18.22 -19.05 33.75
CA THR A 573 18.83 -19.23 32.44
C THR A 573 20.28 -18.77 32.38
N ILE A 574 20.62 -17.72 33.13
CA ILE A 574 21.98 -17.20 33.21
C ILE A 574 22.88 -18.17 33.99
N LYS A 575 22.40 -18.71 35.13
CA LYS A 575 23.18 -19.63 35.98
C LYS A 575 23.50 -20.94 35.28
N ASP A 576 22.55 -21.47 34.50
CA ASP A 576 22.66 -22.76 33.83
C ASP A 576 23.31 -22.65 32.43
N ALA A 577 23.89 -21.50 32.07
CA ALA A 577 24.58 -21.30 30.81
C ALA A 577 26.04 -21.82 30.90
N ASP A 578 26.46 -22.52 29.82
CA ASP A 578 27.85 -23.00 29.68
C ASP A 578 28.83 -21.84 29.45
N LEU A 579 28.33 -20.80 28.77
CA LEU A 579 29.10 -19.59 28.47
C LEU A 579 28.20 -18.36 28.62
N ILE A 580 28.66 -17.39 29.39
CA ILE A 580 28.02 -16.09 29.54
C ILE A 580 28.88 -15.06 28.83
N LEU A 581 28.27 -14.31 27.90
CA LEU A 581 28.89 -13.17 27.20
C LEU A 581 28.29 -11.90 27.79
N VAL A 582 29.11 -11.11 28.44
CA VAL A 582 28.69 -9.86 29.10
C VAL A 582 29.01 -8.71 28.18
N LEU A 583 27.93 -8.08 27.66
CA LEU A 583 28.03 -6.97 26.71
C LEU A 583 27.85 -5.62 27.43
N LYS A 584 28.71 -4.67 27.09
CA LYS A 584 28.58 -3.27 27.44
C LYS A 584 29.07 -2.39 26.30
N ASP A 585 28.26 -1.42 25.89
CA ASP A 585 28.59 -0.44 24.85
C ASP A 585 29.10 -1.07 23.52
N GLY A 586 28.58 -2.25 23.17
CA GLY A 586 28.90 -2.96 21.92
C GLY A 586 30.11 -3.89 21.96
N ASP A 587 30.75 -4.06 23.13
CA ASP A 587 31.91 -4.93 23.31
C ASP A 587 31.62 -6.03 24.35
N ILE A 588 32.32 -7.17 24.21
CA ILE A 588 32.37 -8.20 25.26
C ILE A 588 33.39 -7.74 26.31
N ILE A 589 32.91 -7.38 27.49
CA ILE A 589 33.77 -6.95 28.60
C ILE A 589 34.18 -8.11 29.54
N GLU A 590 33.34 -9.15 29.62
CA GLU A 590 33.60 -10.35 30.41
C GLU A 590 33.00 -11.57 29.70
N GLN A 591 33.68 -12.70 29.81
CA GLN A 591 33.17 -14.01 29.37
C GLN A 591 33.61 -15.13 30.32
N GLY A 592 32.79 -16.15 30.50
CA GLY A 592 33.01 -17.28 31.34
C GLY A 592 31.71 -17.92 31.83
N ASN A 593 31.76 -18.88 32.74
CA ASN A 593 30.58 -19.43 33.41
C ASN A 593 30.16 -18.58 34.61
N HIS A 594 29.01 -18.89 35.20
CA HIS A 594 28.45 -18.12 36.30
C HIS A 594 29.42 -18.02 37.52
N GLU A 595 30.02 -19.14 37.91
CA GLU A 595 30.90 -19.19 39.09
C GLU A 595 32.18 -18.38 38.86
N GLU A 596 32.79 -18.52 37.70
CA GLU A 596 33.98 -17.76 37.30
C GLU A 596 33.74 -16.24 37.29
N LEU A 597 32.58 -15.79 36.73
CA LEU A 597 32.27 -14.39 36.62
C LEU A 597 31.89 -13.75 37.98
N ILE A 598 31.19 -14.48 38.83
CA ILE A 598 30.92 -14.03 40.22
C ILE A 598 32.23 -13.92 41.02
N ALA A 599 33.16 -14.91 40.90
CA ALA A 599 34.46 -14.87 41.57
C ALA A 599 35.34 -13.70 41.13
N LYS A 600 35.23 -13.24 39.86
CA LYS A 600 35.93 -12.04 39.33
C LYS A 600 35.47 -10.74 40.00
N ASN A 601 34.27 -10.71 40.58
CA ASN A 601 33.64 -9.54 41.20
C ASN A 601 33.63 -8.31 40.30
N GLY A 602 33.44 -8.54 38.99
CA GLY A 602 33.42 -7.52 37.95
C GLY A 602 32.02 -7.02 37.62
N PHE A 603 31.83 -6.48 36.40
CA PHE A 603 30.58 -5.92 35.96
C PHE A 603 29.40 -6.92 35.97
N TYR A 604 29.68 -8.20 35.67
CA TYR A 604 28.67 -9.24 35.75
C TYR A 604 28.16 -9.40 37.19
N ALA A 605 29.06 -9.44 38.17
CA ALA A 605 28.70 -9.56 39.59
C ALA A 605 27.90 -8.36 40.08
N GLU A 606 28.24 -7.13 39.64
CA GLU A 606 27.45 -5.94 39.93
C GLU A 606 26.04 -6.03 39.32
N LEU A 607 25.94 -6.40 38.03
CA LEU A 607 24.66 -6.56 37.31
C LEU A 607 23.80 -7.62 37.98
N TYR A 608 24.40 -8.76 38.35
CA TYR A 608 23.73 -9.84 39.04
C TYR A 608 23.17 -9.42 40.40
N ASN A 609 23.99 -8.77 41.23
CA ASN A 609 23.59 -8.33 42.56
C ASN A 609 22.52 -7.22 42.50
N SER A 610 22.59 -6.33 41.50
CA SER A 610 21.61 -5.23 41.36
C SER A 610 20.25 -5.69 40.84
N GLN A 611 20.20 -6.75 40.03
CA GLN A 611 18.95 -7.23 39.41
C GLN A 611 18.28 -8.39 40.15
N PHE A 612 19.05 -9.22 40.87
CA PHE A 612 18.58 -10.51 41.34
C PHE A 612 18.80 -10.78 42.84
N VAL A 613 19.51 -9.93 43.57
CA VAL A 613 19.83 -10.12 45.01
C VAL A 613 19.18 -9.07 45.91
N SER A 614 18.33 -8.18 45.34
CA SER A 614 17.56 -7.20 46.13
C SER A 614 16.30 -7.80 46.75
#